data_8e6d43ca372a3932d537d66c8505db7f
#
_entry.id   8e6d43ca372a3932d537d66c8505db7f
#
_cell.length_a   1.000
_cell.length_b   1.000
_cell.length_c   1.000
_cell.angle_alpha   90.00
_cell.angle_beta   90.00
_cell.angle_gamma   90.00
#
_symmetry.space_group_name_H-M   'P 1'
#
loop_
_entity.id
_entity.type
_entity.pdbx_description
1 polymer ?
#
loop_
_entity_poly.entity_id
_entity_poly.type
_entity_poly.pdbx_seq_one_letter_code
_entity_poly.pdbx_strand_id
1 'polypeptide(L)'
;MATQNKETIYLPLENVESEHCALIVDKGLAQVKGIESHKVELNNRRAAITVKDNEVVSDAVKAIKDLGYGVSTVKHTFPVLGMTCASCAGSVESITQQQEGVVNASVNFATGNLTVEFLPNMTNAEKLQKTVQSIGYNLLIEEESKQQETLESIHAEKYQQLKNKTIWAVIFSLPVVVIGMFFMNMPYANLIMWAFSTPVVVWLGRDFFINAWKQAKHRSANMDTLVALST
;
A
#
# COMPACT_ATOMS: atom_id res chain seq x y z
N MET A 1 -27.45 -5.15 -8.89
CA MET A 1 -26.94 -5.03 -10.27
C MET A 1 -25.95 -3.89 -10.26
N ALA A 2 -24.67 -4.20 -10.22
CA ALA A 2 -23.61 -3.19 -10.31
C ALA A 2 -23.60 -2.70 -11.77
N THR A 3 -23.83 -1.43 -11.98
CA THR A 3 -23.62 -0.73 -13.25
C THR A 3 -22.13 -0.86 -13.60
N GLN A 4 -21.81 -1.73 -14.55
CA GLN A 4 -20.48 -1.80 -15.13
C GLN A 4 -20.22 -0.48 -15.86
N ASN A 5 -19.45 0.38 -15.23
CA ASN A 5 -19.04 1.65 -15.83
C ASN A 5 -18.04 1.31 -16.94
N LYS A 6 -18.49 1.40 -18.20
CA LYS A 6 -17.61 1.31 -19.37
C LYS A 6 -16.81 2.59 -19.44
N GLU A 7 -15.54 2.53 -19.14
CA GLU A 7 -14.68 3.69 -19.11
C GLU A 7 -13.75 3.68 -20.34
N THR A 8 -13.74 4.79 -21.07
CA THR A 8 -12.82 4.98 -22.20
C THR A 8 -11.55 5.62 -21.69
N ILE A 9 -10.46 4.89 -21.79
CA ILE A 9 -9.13 5.29 -21.34
C ILE A 9 -8.31 5.73 -22.55
N TYR A 10 -7.60 6.84 -22.39
CA TYR A 10 -6.72 7.39 -23.42
C TYR A 10 -5.26 7.12 -23.05
N LEU A 11 -4.60 6.28 -23.82
CA LEU A 11 -3.17 5.97 -23.70
C LEU A 11 -2.36 6.90 -24.60
N PRO A 12 -1.57 7.84 -24.05
CA PRO A 12 -0.68 8.68 -24.85
C PRO A 12 0.41 7.81 -25.50
N LEU A 13 0.50 7.85 -26.82
CA LEU A 13 1.46 7.05 -27.58
C LEU A 13 2.72 7.84 -27.92
N GLU A 14 3.87 7.18 -27.83
CA GLU A 14 5.18 7.69 -28.23
C GLU A 14 5.70 6.87 -29.42
N ASN A 15 6.40 7.54 -30.34
CA ASN A 15 7.01 6.95 -31.54
C ASN A 15 5.99 6.36 -32.56
N VAL A 16 4.73 6.78 -32.52
CA VAL A 16 3.69 6.43 -33.51
C VAL A 16 3.50 7.62 -34.43
N GLU A 17 4.24 7.65 -35.54
CA GLU A 17 4.31 8.80 -36.47
C GLU A 17 3.61 8.56 -37.81
N SER A 18 3.24 7.31 -38.12
CA SER A 18 2.64 6.95 -39.40
C SER A 18 1.36 6.11 -39.20
N GLU A 19 0.52 6.11 -40.26
CA GLU A 19 -0.67 5.24 -40.26
C GLU A 19 -0.31 3.76 -40.17
N HIS A 20 0.85 3.37 -40.69
CA HIS A 20 1.31 2.00 -40.57
C HIS A 20 1.64 1.62 -39.12
N CYS A 21 2.29 2.51 -38.36
CA CYS A 21 2.55 2.32 -36.94
C CYS A 21 1.24 2.26 -36.16
N ALA A 22 0.28 3.14 -36.47
CA ALA A 22 -1.05 3.14 -35.83
C ALA A 22 -1.79 1.81 -36.06
N LEU A 23 -1.72 1.24 -37.28
CA LEU A 23 -2.32 -0.05 -37.60
C LEU A 23 -1.66 -1.22 -36.84
N ILE A 24 -0.34 -1.17 -36.61
CA ILE A 24 0.37 -2.19 -35.82
C ILE A 24 -0.09 -2.15 -34.38
N VAL A 25 -0.15 -0.95 -33.77
CA VAL A 25 -0.64 -0.76 -32.42
C VAL A 25 -2.10 -1.19 -32.28
N ASP A 26 -2.95 -0.82 -33.24
CA ASP A 26 -4.37 -1.20 -33.28
C ASP A 26 -4.54 -2.73 -33.31
N LYS A 27 -3.79 -3.43 -34.15
CA LYS A 27 -3.77 -4.90 -34.21
C LYS A 27 -3.24 -5.54 -32.92
N GLY A 28 -2.25 -4.92 -32.27
CA GLY A 28 -1.75 -5.39 -30.97
C GLY A 28 -2.80 -5.27 -29.87
N LEU A 29 -3.48 -4.15 -29.82
CA LEU A 29 -4.57 -3.93 -28.87
C LEU A 29 -5.76 -4.89 -29.08
N ALA A 30 -6.03 -5.27 -30.33
CA ALA A 30 -7.05 -6.28 -30.68
C ALA A 30 -6.76 -7.67 -30.07
N GLN A 31 -5.51 -7.98 -29.77
CA GLN A 31 -5.11 -9.27 -29.17
C GLN A 31 -5.19 -9.29 -27.64
N VAL A 32 -5.32 -8.12 -27.00
CA VAL A 32 -5.40 -8.01 -25.54
C VAL A 32 -6.80 -8.40 -25.07
N LYS A 33 -6.87 -9.44 -24.25
CA LYS A 33 -8.14 -9.90 -23.68
C LYS A 33 -8.68 -8.87 -22.69
N GLY A 34 -9.96 -8.53 -22.82
CA GLY A 34 -10.62 -7.59 -21.91
C GLY A 34 -10.81 -6.18 -22.47
N ILE A 35 -10.22 -5.87 -23.64
CA ILE A 35 -10.54 -4.65 -24.39
C ILE A 35 -11.84 -4.90 -25.18
N GLU A 36 -12.86 -4.08 -24.92
CA GLU A 36 -14.13 -4.16 -25.63
C GLU A 36 -14.10 -3.41 -26.97
N SER A 37 -13.48 -2.24 -26.97
CA SER A 37 -13.25 -1.44 -28.17
C SER A 37 -11.92 -0.71 -28.08
N HIS A 38 -11.28 -0.53 -29.21
CA HIS A 38 -10.04 0.23 -29.31
C HIS A 38 -10.04 1.07 -30.60
N LYS A 39 -9.37 2.20 -30.54
CA LYS A 39 -9.17 3.08 -31.69
C LYS A 39 -7.88 3.87 -31.51
N VAL A 40 -6.98 3.78 -32.49
CA VAL A 40 -5.77 4.61 -32.49
C VAL A 40 -6.05 5.91 -33.20
N GLU A 41 -5.85 7.03 -32.52
CA GLU A 41 -6.01 8.40 -33.03
C GLU A 41 -4.62 9.00 -33.31
N LEU A 42 -4.13 8.86 -34.52
CA LEU A 42 -2.81 9.33 -34.93
C LEU A 42 -2.62 10.84 -34.72
N ASN A 43 -3.64 11.64 -35.07
CA ASN A 43 -3.59 13.09 -34.93
C ASN A 43 -3.41 13.56 -33.48
N ASN A 44 -3.92 12.78 -32.52
CA ASN A 44 -3.84 13.07 -31.08
C ASN A 44 -2.75 12.27 -30.40
N ARG A 45 -1.99 11.45 -31.14
CA ARG A 45 -0.95 10.54 -30.61
C ARG A 45 -1.43 9.74 -29.41
N ARG A 46 -2.65 9.15 -29.49
CA ARG A 46 -3.23 8.38 -28.41
C ARG A 46 -4.02 7.18 -28.92
N ALA A 47 -4.11 6.15 -28.10
CA ALA A 47 -5.05 5.07 -28.29
C ALA A 47 -6.19 5.22 -27.30
N ALA A 48 -7.43 5.23 -27.80
CA ALA A 48 -8.63 5.15 -26.99
C ALA A 48 -8.98 3.66 -26.80
N ILE A 49 -9.06 3.17 -25.59
CA ILE A 49 -9.46 1.80 -25.26
C ILE A 49 -10.63 1.83 -24.30
N THR A 50 -11.62 0.94 -24.48
CA THR A 50 -12.71 0.73 -23.53
C THR A 50 -12.49 -0.59 -22.84
N VAL A 51 -12.33 -0.56 -21.52
CA VAL A 51 -12.02 -1.73 -20.69
C VAL A 51 -13.05 -1.90 -19.59
N LYS A 52 -13.16 -3.12 -19.07
CA LYS A 52 -13.99 -3.45 -17.90
C LYS A 52 -13.25 -3.31 -16.59
N ASP A 53 -11.97 -3.68 -16.60
CA ASP A 53 -11.12 -3.73 -15.43
C ASP A 53 -9.81 -2.98 -15.69
N ASN A 54 -9.30 -2.32 -14.66
CA ASN A 54 -8.07 -1.53 -14.77
C ASN A 54 -6.82 -2.40 -15.00
N GLU A 55 -6.85 -3.68 -14.63
CA GLU A 55 -5.74 -4.62 -14.91
C GLU A 55 -5.46 -4.75 -16.41
N VAL A 56 -6.50 -4.64 -17.25
CA VAL A 56 -6.38 -4.68 -18.71
C VAL A 56 -5.56 -3.51 -19.26
N VAL A 57 -5.52 -2.38 -18.55
CA VAL A 57 -4.70 -1.20 -18.94
C VAL A 57 -3.21 -1.56 -18.89
N SER A 58 -2.79 -2.28 -17.87
CA SER A 58 -1.41 -2.77 -17.74
C SER A 58 -1.03 -3.67 -18.90
N ASP A 59 -1.91 -4.61 -19.28
CA ASP A 59 -1.70 -5.52 -20.39
C ASP A 59 -1.68 -4.78 -21.73
N ALA A 60 -2.54 -3.78 -21.92
CA ALA A 60 -2.56 -2.94 -23.11
C ALA A 60 -1.25 -2.15 -23.27
N VAL A 61 -0.77 -1.51 -22.19
CA VAL A 61 0.50 -0.78 -22.16
C VAL A 61 1.67 -1.72 -22.46
N LYS A 62 1.67 -2.92 -21.89
CA LYS A 62 2.68 -3.94 -22.13
C LYS A 62 2.69 -4.38 -23.61
N ALA A 63 1.51 -4.68 -24.17
CA ALA A 63 1.38 -5.07 -25.57
C ALA A 63 1.92 -4.00 -26.52
N ILE A 64 1.67 -2.70 -26.25
CA ILE A 64 2.21 -1.59 -27.02
C ILE A 64 3.74 -1.53 -26.90
N LYS A 65 4.29 -1.71 -25.69
CA LYS A 65 5.74 -1.73 -25.45
C LYS A 65 6.42 -2.92 -26.14
N ASP A 66 5.82 -4.10 -26.13
CA ASP A 66 6.34 -5.31 -26.77
C ASP A 66 6.39 -5.17 -28.30
N LEU A 67 5.54 -4.33 -28.89
CA LEU A 67 5.57 -3.96 -30.31
C LEU A 67 6.65 -2.91 -30.66
N GLY A 68 7.39 -2.41 -29.66
CA GLY A 68 8.45 -1.42 -29.83
C GLY A 68 7.97 0.03 -29.81
N TYR A 69 6.71 0.29 -29.41
CA TYR A 69 6.17 1.65 -29.24
C TYR A 69 6.16 2.05 -27.77
N GLY A 70 6.19 3.37 -27.49
CA GLY A 70 6.11 3.92 -26.16
C GLY A 70 4.67 4.28 -25.76
N VAL A 71 4.41 4.20 -24.45
CA VAL A 71 3.26 4.85 -23.81
C VAL A 71 3.81 5.81 -22.78
N SER A 72 3.39 7.07 -22.82
CA SER A 72 3.86 8.08 -21.87
C SER A 72 3.30 7.77 -20.48
N THR A 73 4.13 7.12 -19.68
CA THR A 73 3.85 6.81 -18.27
C THR A 73 4.84 7.54 -17.38
N VAL A 74 4.44 7.84 -16.17
CA VAL A 74 5.30 8.43 -15.14
C VAL A 74 5.53 7.40 -14.06
N LYS A 75 6.80 7.20 -13.69
CA LYS A 75 7.18 6.30 -12.60
C LYS A 75 7.68 7.11 -11.41
N HIS A 76 7.02 6.97 -10.27
CA HIS A 76 7.42 7.60 -9.02
C HIS A 76 7.52 6.57 -7.90
N THR A 77 8.39 6.89 -6.95
CA THR A 77 8.57 6.10 -5.72
C THR A 77 8.21 6.97 -4.53
N PHE A 78 7.28 6.48 -3.70
CA PHE A 78 6.76 7.20 -2.55
C PHE A 78 6.99 6.39 -1.28
N PRO A 79 7.49 7.00 -0.20
CA PRO A 79 7.53 6.38 1.11
C PRO A 79 6.11 6.16 1.67
N VAL A 80 5.85 4.96 2.20
CA VAL A 80 4.57 4.59 2.82
C VAL A 80 4.76 4.46 4.32
N LEU A 81 3.98 5.21 5.08
CA LEU A 81 4.00 5.18 6.53
C LEU A 81 2.91 4.26 7.08
N GLY A 82 3.24 3.57 8.17
CA GLY A 82 2.27 2.75 8.91
C GLY A 82 2.28 1.26 8.55
N MET A 83 3.07 0.82 7.57
CA MET A 83 3.23 -0.61 7.27
C MET A 83 4.06 -1.28 8.37
N THR A 84 3.49 -2.31 9.01
CA THR A 84 4.14 -3.07 10.10
C THR A 84 4.36 -4.53 9.75
N CYS A 85 3.80 -5.00 8.62
CA CYS A 85 3.85 -6.40 8.21
C CYS A 85 3.85 -6.55 6.68
N ALA A 86 4.34 -7.69 6.18
CA ALA A 86 4.37 -7.97 4.75
C ALA A 86 2.97 -8.01 4.12
N SER A 87 1.95 -8.47 4.84
CA SER A 87 0.56 -8.44 4.37
C SER A 87 0.02 -7.01 4.24
N CYS A 88 0.52 -6.07 5.05
CA CYS A 88 0.20 -4.65 4.92
C CYS A 88 0.72 -4.09 3.59
N ALA A 89 1.96 -4.47 3.22
CA ALA A 89 2.55 -4.10 1.94
C ALA A 89 1.74 -4.64 0.76
N GLY A 90 1.32 -5.91 0.82
CA GLY A 90 0.44 -6.51 -0.19
C GLY A 90 -0.91 -5.81 -0.32
N SER A 91 -1.49 -5.34 0.81
CA SER A 91 -2.74 -4.57 0.78
C SER A 91 -2.56 -3.21 0.10
N VAL A 92 -1.47 -2.49 0.39
CA VAL A 92 -1.14 -1.21 -0.25
C VAL A 92 -0.91 -1.39 -1.75
N GLU A 93 -0.15 -2.43 -2.14
CA GLU A 93 0.12 -2.77 -3.54
C GLU A 93 -1.17 -3.06 -4.29
N SER A 94 -2.01 -3.95 -3.76
CA SER A 94 -3.27 -4.36 -4.38
C SER A 94 -4.24 -3.19 -4.58
N ILE A 95 -4.45 -2.35 -3.57
CA ILE A 95 -5.38 -1.21 -3.68
C ILE A 95 -4.85 -0.15 -4.65
N THR A 96 -3.52 0.03 -4.69
CA THR A 96 -2.88 0.97 -5.61
C THR A 96 -2.96 0.46 -7.05
N GLN A 97 -2.76 -0.84 -7.27
CA GLN A 97 -2.87 -1.46 -8.60
C GLN A 97 -4.28 -1.34 -9.17
N GLN A 98 -5.32 -1.37 -8.33
CA GLN A 98 -6.72 -1.22 -8.75
C GLN A 98 -7.12 0.22 -9.03
N GLN A 99 -6.27 1.20 -8.70
CA GLN A 99 -6.55 2.61 -8.96
C GLN A 99 -6.51 2.90 -10.46
N GLU A 100 -7.53 3.62 -10.96
CA GLU A 100 -7.63 4.03 -12.36
C GLU A 100 -6.37 4.78 -12.83
N GLY A 101 -5.85 4.38 -14.00
CA GLY A 101 -4.66 4.98 -14.59
C GLY A 101 -3.34 4.45 -14.02
N VAL A 102 -3.35 3.51 -13.09
CA VAL A 102 -2.15 2.81 -12.62
C VAL A 102 -1.83 1.66 -13.57
N VAL A 103 -0.62 1.66 -14.11
CA VAL A 103 -0.09 0.61 -14.99
C VAL A 103 0.58 -0.48 -14.17
N ASN A 104 1.38 -0.09 -13.18
CA ASN A 104 2.06 -1.03 -12.29
C ASN A 104 2.28 -0.39 -10.91
N ALA A 105 2.10 -1.17 -9.87
CA ALA A 105 2.41 -0.79 -8.49
C ALA A 105 3.21 -1.92 -7.84
N SER A 106 4.25 -1.57 -7.08
CA SER A 106 5.05 -2.53 -6.33
C SER A 106 5.52 -1.92 -5.02
N VAL A 107 5.35 -2.67 -3.94
CA VAL A 107 5.76 -2.24 -2.60
C VAL A 107 6.98 -3.02 -2.14
N ASN A 108 8.05 -2.30 -1.84
CA ASN A 108 9.19 -2.87 -1.13
C ASN A 108 8.98 -2.67 0.39
N PHE A 109 8.60 -3.74 1.08
CA PHE A 109 8.36 -3.69 2.52
C PHE A 109 9.63 -3.36 3.33
N ALA A 110 10.81 -3.83 2.91
CA ALA A 110 12.06 -3.60 3.63
C ALA A 110 12.47 -2.12 3.65
N THR A 111 12.23 -1.42 2.55
CA THR A 111 12.51 0.03 2.43
C THR A 111 11.30 0.90 2.77
N GLY A 112 10.12 0.32 2.90
CA GLY A 112 8.88 1.05 3.12
C GLY A 112 8.39 1.87 1.93
N ASN A 113 8.86 1.57 0.72
CA ASN A 113 8.59 2.35 -0.49
C ASN A 113 7.57 1.68 -1.40
N LEU A 114 6.65 2.46 -1.93
CA LEU A 114 5.73 2.12 -3.01
C LEU A 114 6.25 2.75 -4.30
N THR A 115 6.56 1.94 -5.29
CA THR A 115 6.89 2.39 -6.65
C THR A 115 5.64 2.21 -7.52
N VAL A 116 5.20 3.29 -8.16
CA VAL A 116 4.00 3.30 -9.02
C VAL A 116 4.37 3.83 -10.40
N GLU A 117 3.93 3.12 -11.43
CA GLU A 117 3.92 3.57 -12.81
C GLU A 117 2.46 3.88 -13.20
N PHE A 118 2.17 5.10 -13.61
CA PHE A 118 0.80 5.54 -13.89
C PHE A 118 0.72 6.50 -15.07
N LEU A 119 -0.48 6.66 -15.60
CA LEU A 119 -0.83 7.59 -16.67
C LEU A 119 -1.12 8.97 -16.04
N PRO A 120 -0.31 10.02 -16.35
CA PRO A 120 -0.45 11.33 -15.71
C PRO A 120 -1.74 12.07 -16.09
N ASN A 121 -2.39 11.68 -17.18
CA ASN A 121 -3.68 12.21 -17.61
C ASN A 121 -4.89 11.63 -16.84
N MET A 122 -4.71 10.55 -16.07
CA MET A 122 -5.77 9.86 -15.35
C MET A 122 -5.63 9.95 -13.84
N THR A 123 -4.40 9.78 -13.34
CA THR A 123 -4.13 9.80 -11.92
C THR A 123 -2.92 10.67 -11.59
N ASN A 124 -2.82 11.06 -10.33
CA ASN A 124 -1.73 11.85 -9.79
C ASN A 124 -1.37 11.38 -8.37
N ALA A 125 -0.26 11.89 -7.83
CA ALA A 125 0.23 11.53 -6.50
C ALA A 125 -0.82 11.75 -5.39
N GLU A 126 -1.65 12.79 -5.50
CA GLU A 126 -2.68 13.11 -4.51
C GLU A 126 -3.84 12.11 -4.51
N LYS A 127 -4.25 11.61 -5.69
CA LYS A 127 -5.25 10.55 -5.79
C LYS A 127 -4.70 9.25 -5.19
N LEU A 128 -3.44 8.89 -5.50
CA LEU A 128 -2.77 7.74 -4.94
C LEU A 128 -2.67 7.83 -3.41
N GLN A 129 -2.33 9.00 -2.89
CA GLN A 129 -2.31 9.25 -1.44
C GLN A 129 -3.67 8.98 -0.79
N LYS A 130 -4.76 9.52 -1.37
CA LYS A 130 -6.13 9.28 -0.86
C LYS A 130 -6.50 7.81 -0.89
N THR A 131 -6.12 7.10 -1.95
CA THR A 131 -6.37 5.65 -2.08
C THR A 131 -5.65 4.88 -0.98
N VAL A 132 -4.38 5.16 -0.73
CA VAL A 132 -3.59 4.53 0.34
C VAL A 132 -4.12 4.92 1.73
N GLN A 133 -4.57 6.17 1.91
CA GLN A 133 -5.18 6.63 3.17
C GLN A 133 -6.51 5.94 3.47
N SER A 134 -7.28 5.56 2.45
CA SER A 134 -8.57 4.88 2.64
C SER A 134 -8.43 3.54 3.38
N ILE A 135 -7.28 2.88 3.29
CA ILE A 135 -6.96 1.63 3.99
C ILE A 135 -6.11 1.84 5.26
N GLY A 136 -5.94 3.10 5.69
CA GLY A 136 -5.31 3.44 6.96
C GLY A 136 -3.79 3.62 6.94
N TYR A 137 -3.17 3.65 5.75
CA TYR A 137 -1.75 3.97 5.57
C TYR A 137 -1.60 5.39 5.05
N ASN A 138 -0.38 5.94 5.11
CA ASN A 138 -0.12 7.28 4.57
C ASN A 138 1.00 7.25 3.54
N LEU A 139 0.81 7.97 2.43
CA LEU A 139 1.77 8.12 1.35
C LEU A 139 2.41 9.52 1.44
N LEU A 140 3.72 9.60 1.49
CA LEU A 140 4.44 10.88 1.47
C LEU A 140 4.65 11.31 0.02
N ILE A 141 4.05 12.45 -0.36
CA ILE A 141 4.14 13.04 -1.71
C ILE A 141 5.02 14.29 -1.78
N GLU A 142 5.81 14.57 -0.75
CA GLU A 142 6.72 15.70 -0.71
C GLU A 142 7.90 15.51 -1.68
N GLU A 143 8.60 16.60 -2.05
CA GLU A 143 9.83 16.56 -2.86
C GLU A 143 10.91 15.68 -2.20
N GLU A 144 11.68 14.95 -2.98
CA GLU A 144 12.65 13.93 -2.51
C GLU A 144 13.60 14.45 -1.40
N SER A 145 14.01 15.71 -1.46
CA SER A 145 14.88 16.34 -0.45
C SER A 145 14.19 16.50 0.91
N LYS A 146 12.89 16.80 0.92
CA LYS A 146 12.09 16.92 2.14
C LYS A 146 11.59 15.60 2.67
N GLN A 147 11.38 14.61 1.78
CA GLN A 147 10.98 13.26 2.17
C GLN A 147 11.99 12.61 3.11
N GLN A 148 13.29 12.78 2.85
CA GLN A 148 14.35 12.18 3.64
C GLN A 148 14.43 12.81 5.04
N GLU A 149 14.37 14.13 5.15
CA GLU A 149 14.33 14.84 6.43
C GLU A 149 13.09 14.50 7.26
N THR A 150 11.92 14.42 6.61
CA THR A 150 10.65 14.04 7.25
C THR A 150 10.68 12.59 7.72
N LEU A 151 11.24 11.66 6.92
CA LEU A 151 11.40 10.26 7.31
C LEU A 151 12.34 10.09 8.50
N GLU A 152 13.50 10.78 8.50
CA GLU A 152 14.45 10.71 9.61
C GLU A 152 13.84 11.23 10.91
N SER A 153 13.09 12.32 10.87
CA SER A 153 12.39 12.87 12.05
C SER A 153 11.33 11.90 12.58
N ILE A 154 10.51 11.32 11.70
CA ILE A 154 9.48 10.32 12.06
C ILE A 154 10.14 9.05 12.63
N HIS A 155 11.24 8.60 12.05
CA HIS A 155 11.98 7.45 12.56
C HIS A 155 12.60 7.73 13.93
N ALA A 156 13.18 8.91 14.14
CA ALA A 156 13.73 9.32 15.41
C ALA A 156 12.66 9.40 16.52
N GLU A 157 11.51 10.01 16.24
CA GLU A 157 10.39 10.06 17.17
C GLU A 157 9.85 8.67 17.52
N LYS A 158 9.64 7.81 16.53
CA LYS A 158 9.21 6.43 16.75
C LYS A 158 10.22 5.64 17.57
N TYR A 159 11.51 5.80 17.30
CA TYR A 159 12.56 5.15 18.07
C TYR A 159 12.53 5.56 19.54
N GLN A 160 12.40 6.85 19.83
CA GLN A 160 12.31 7.35 21.21
C GLN A 160 11.05 6.82 21.93
N GLN A 161 9.91 6.79 21.23
CA GLN A 161 8.67 6.22 21.78
C GLN A 161 8.82 4.72 22.07
N LEU A 162 9.41 3.95 21.13
CA LEU A 162 9.67 2.53 21.34
C LEU A 162 10.62 2.30 22.51
N LYS A 163 11.72 3.04 22.56
CA LYS A 163 12.71 2.95 23.64
C LYS A 163 12.05 3.17 25.01
N ASN A 164 11.26 4.22 25.14
CA ASN A 164 10.54 4.49 26.39
C ASN A 164 9.54 3.39 26.74
N LYS A 165 8.75 2.91 25.77
CA LYS A 165 7.83 1.79 25.99
C LYS A 165 8.56 0.52 26.41
N THR A 166 9.71 0.20 25.79
CA THR A 166 10.51 -0.98 26.14
C THR A 166 11.06 -0.89 27.53
N ILE A 167 11.59 0.26 27.96
CA ILE A 167 12.11 0.47 29.32
C ILE A 167 10.97 0.24 30.35
N TRP A 168 9.81 0.82 30.15
CA TRP A 168 8.66 0.60 31.05
C TRP A 168 8.17 -0.85 31.03
N ALA A 169 8.17 -1.52 29.86
CA ALA A 169 7.82 -2.93 29.77
C ALA A 169 8.77 -3.80 30.62
N VAL A 170 10.07 -3.55 30.56
CA VAL A 170 11.07 -4.28 31.34
C VAL A 170 10.87 -4.02 32.85
N ILE A 171 10.64 -2.77 33.27
CA ILE A 171 10.42 -2.41 34.67
C ILE A 171 9.21 -3.14 35.26
N PHE A 172 8.10 -3.24 34.51
CA PHE A 172 6.88 -3.91 34.99
C PHE A 172 6.94 -5.44 34.86
N SER A 173 7.64 -5.97 33.86
CA SER A 173 7.73 -7.43 33.65
C SER A 173 8.71 -8.11 34.61
N LEU A 174 9.78 -7.41 35.03
CA LEU A 174 10.83 -7.98 35.86
C LEU A 174 10.28 -8.52 37.21
N PRO A 175 9.45 -7.77 37.99
CA PRO A 175 8.87 -8.30 39.21
C PRO A 175 7.93 -9.49 38.97
N VAL A 176 7.21 -9.52 37.83
CA VAL A 176 6.32 -10.65 37.50
C VAL A 176 7.13 -11.93 37.29
N VAL A 177 8.26 -11.84 36.56
CA VAL A 177 9.16 -12.97 36.33
C VAL A 177 9.81 -13.45 37.64
N VAL A 178 10.27 -12.52 38.48
CA VAL A 178 10.90 -12.85 39.78
C VAL A 178 9.92 -13.55 40.70
N ILE A 179 8.69 -13.05 40.83
CA ILE A 179 7.64 -13.65 41.66
C ILE A 179 7.25 -15.03 41.09
N GLY A 180 7.09 -15.15 39.77
CA GLY A 180 6.73 -16.40 39.12
C GLY A 180 7.79 -17.50 39.25
N MET A 181 9.09 -17.13 39.30
CA MET A 181 10.17 -18.10 39.44
C MET A 181 10.49 -18.46 40.90
N PHE A 182 10.49 -17.47 41.81
CA PHE A 182 11.04 -17.68 43.16
C PHE A 182 9.96 -17.71 44.28
N PHE A 183 8.78 -17.12 44.01
CA PHE A 183 7.76 -16.90 45.06
C PHE A 183 6.38 -17.44 44.69
N MET A 184 6.29 -18.51 43.90
CA MET A 184 5.04 -19.08 43.38
C MET A 184 4.08 -19.53 44.51
N ASN A 185 4.58 -19.88 45.72
CA ASN A 185 3.79 -20.34 46.86
C ASN A 185 3.40 -19.22 47.83
N MET A 186 3.64 -17.95 47.53
CA MET A 186 3.22 -16.84 48.38
C MET A 186 1.69 -16.67 48.34
N PRO A 187 1.03 -16.45 49.53
CA PRO A 187 -0.36 -16.05 49.52
C PRO A 187 -0.52 -14.73 48.75
N TYR A 188 -1.50 -14.67 47.84
CA TYR A 188 -1.78 -13.53 46.96
C TYR A 188 -0.79 -13.29 45.80
N ALA A 189 0.18 -14.19 45.52
CA ALA A 189 1.13 -14.06 44.38
C ALA A 189 0.39 -13.83 43.05
N ASN A 190 -0.71 -14.54 42.83
CA ASN A 190 -1.51 -14.40 41.60
C ASN A 190 -2.15 -13.00 41.49
N LEU A 191 -2.58 -12.41 42.58
CA LEU A 191 -3.17 -11.06 42.60
C LEU A 191 -2.10 -9.99 42.29
N ILE A 192 -0.90 -10.15 42.86
CA ILE A 192 0.23 -9.24 42.59
C ILE A 192 0.67 -9.36 41.14
N MET A 193 0.85 -10.58 40.64
CA MET A 193 1.19 -10.79 39.23
C MET A 193 0.14 -10.21 38.30
N TRP A 194 -1.13 -10.39 38.59
CA TRP A 194 -2.23 -9.80 37.80
C TRP A 194 -2.18 -8.27 37.81
N ALA A 195 -1.93 -7.64 38.97
CA ALA A 195 -1.83 -6.19 39.10
C ALA A 195 -0.66 -5.60 38.30
N PHE A 196 0.47 -6.31 38.18
CA PHE A 196 1.61 -5.86 37.38
C PHE A 196 1.48 -6.19 35.89
N SER A 197 0.83 -7.29 35.52
CA SER A 197 0.63 -7.67 34.11
C SER A 197 -0.43 -6.81 33.41
N THR A 198 -1.49 -6.40 34.12
CA THR A 198 -2.58 -5.61 33.56
C THR A 198 -2.10 -4.31 32.89
N PRO A 199 -1.26 -3.45 33.51
CA PRO A 199 -0.78 -2.24 32.85
C PRO A 199 0.12 -2.54 31.64
N VAL A 200 0.85 -3.67 31.62
CA VAL A 200 1.64 -4.08 30.46
C VAL A 200 0.74 -4.41 29.28
N VAL A 201 -0.30 -5.20 29.50
CA VAL A 201 -1.23 -5.61 28.43
C VAL A 201 -2.06 -4.43 27.94
N VAL A 202 -2.64 -3.65 28.85
CA VAL A 202 -3.59 -2.58 28.50
C VAL A 202 -2.89 -1.33 27.97
N TRP A 203 -1.78 -0.92 28.56
CA TRP A 203 -1.12 0.33 28.20
C TRP A 203 -0.04 0.13 27.13
N LEU A 204 0.87 -0.82 27.31
CA LEU A 204 1.90 -1.11 26.30
C LEU A 204 1.35 -1.89 25.11
N GLY A 205 0.35 -2.76 25.31
CA GLY A 205 -0.34 -3.51 24.26
C GLY A 205 -1.39 -2.70 23.49
N ARG A 206 -1.68 -1.46 23.89
CA ARG A 206 -2.74 -0.62 23.28
C ARG A 206 -2.65 -0.52 21.75
N ASP A 207 -1.45 -0.43 21.21
CA ASP A 207 -1.24 -0.26 19.77
C ASP A 207 -1.73 -1.48 18.98
N PHE A 208 -1.57 -2.71 19.53
CA PHE A 208 -2.08 -3.94 18.92
C PHE A 208 -3.62 -3.92 18.86
N PHE A 209 -4.28 -3.50 19.93
CA PHE A 209 -5.75 -3.41 19.98
C PHE A 209 -6.28 -2.35 19.02
N ILE A 210 -5.62 -1.18 18.94
CA ILE A 210 -6.01 -0.10 18.02
C ILE A 210 -5.83 -0.56 16.56
N ASN A 211 -4.71 -1.20 16.24
CA ASN A 211 -4.45 -1.70 14.91
C ASN A 211 -5.42 -2.82 14.53
N ALA A 212 -5.67 -3.76 15.45
CA ALA A 212 -6.64 -4.83 15.23
C ALA A 212 -8.05 -4.27 14.97
N TRP A 213 -8.47 -3.25 15.72
CA TRP A 213 -9.77 -2.62 15.53
C TRP A 213 -9.88 -1.91 14.17
N LYS A 214 -8.83 -1.17 13.78
CA LYS A 214 -8.77 -0.52 12.46
C LYS A 214 -8.86 -1.54 11.32
N GLN A 215 -8.13 -2.64 11.42
CA GLN A 215 -8.13 -3.71 10.42
C GLN A 215 -9.48 -4.44 10.36
N ALA A 216 -10.09 -4.73 11.51
CA ALA A 216 -11.42 -5.34 11.56
C ALA A 216 -12.49 -4.48 10.87
N LYS A 217 -12.40 -3.16 11.01
CA LYS A 217 -13.31 -2.22 10.32
C LYS A 217 -13.18 -2.29 8.80
N HIS A 218 -11.99 -2.60 8.28
CA HIS A 218 -11.72 -2.76 6.84
C HIS A 218 -11.87 -4.21 6.36
N ARG A 219 -12.44 -5.12 7.21
CA ARG A 219 -12.63 -6.56 6.90
C ARG A 219 -11.34 -7.27 6.50
N SER A 220 -10.20 -6.79 6.93
CA SER A 220 -8.90 -7.43 6.78
C SER A 220 -8.39 -7.93 8.14
N ALA A 221 -7.68 -9.05 8.13
CA ALA A 221 -7.03 -9.59 9.32
C ALA A 221 -5.53 -9.65 9.09
N ASN A 222 -4.77 -9.19 10.08
CA ASN A 222 -3.31 -9.26 10.07
C ASN A 222 -2.79 -9.89 11.37
N MET A 223 -1.47 -9.93 11.54
CA MET A 223 -0.83 -10.48 12.72
C MET A 223 -1.29 -9.80 14.02
N ASP A 224 -1.52 -8.48 14.00
CA ASP A 224 -2.00 -7.73 15.15
C ASP A 224 -3.40 -8.17 15.59
N THR A 225 -4.28 -8.54 14.63
CA THR A 225 -5.62 -9.07 14.90
C THR A 225 -5.56 -10.41 15.61
N LEU A 226 -4.63 -11.30 15.21
CA LEU A 226 -4.44 -12.59 15.86
C LEU A 226 -3.91 -12.41 17.29
N VAL A 227 -2.94 -11.53 17.51
CA VAL A 227 -2.42 -11.22 18.84
C VAL A 227 -3.51 -10.63 19.74
N ALA A 228 -4.29 -9.67 19.24
CA ALA A 228 -5.37 -9.05 20.01
C ALA A 228 -6.50 -10.05 20.37
N LEU A 229 -6.73 -11.07 19.54
CA LEU A 229 -7.75 -12.09 19.80
C LEU A 229 -7.26 -13.17 20.77
N SER A 230 -5.93 -13.40 20.85
CA SER A 230 -5.33 -14.44 21.69
C SER A 230 -4.95 -13.96 23.10
N THR A 231 -5.01 -12.66 23.36
CA THR A 231 -4.68 -12.03 24.65
C THR A 231 -5.93 -11.67 25.44
#